data_d3df6c98281f398a9fb78b453a76d21d
#
_entry.id   d3df6c98281f398a9fb78b453a76d21d
#
_cell.length_a   1.000
_cell.length_b   1.000
_cell.length_c   1.000
_cell.angle_alpha   90.00
_cell.angle_beta   90.00
_cell.angle_gamma   90.00
#
_symmetry.space_group_name_H-M   'P 1'
#
loop_
_entity.id
_entity.type
_entity.pdbx_description
1 polymer ?
#
loop_
_entity_poly.entity_id
_entity_poly.type
_entity_poly.pdbx_seq_one_letter_code
_entity_poly.pdbx_strand_id
1 'polypeptide(L)'
;MKRRTAVLAVSAASGLAVSLMALPAGAESSVSPTTLAGTVVKKSDLLPWFAKTKTVRAPGPGTGEDRIESQGICFKTSDKILSLNKLPKRQAWSDMRMGPIDTRGMLSLIAQYKSKAKAKERMQAIRAKLADCPAVIALAGEATITQGNAGLGSVYGGQGIGMYTTIDNVGTGPDSITYVAVRRTGRGLAFTRFSRMKAWAAGPPAAVPAKARSATEYLSVQVASRYNAVT
;
A
#
# COMPACT_ATOMS: atom_id res chain seq x y z
N MET A 1 -35.89 69.20 -43.90
CA MET A 1 -35.37 67.86 -44.28
C MET A 1 -33.85 67.86 -44.15
N LYS A 2 -33.26 67.23 -43.13
CA LYS A 2 -31.81 67.15 -42.92
C LYS A 2 -31.41 65.68 -43.01
N ARG A 3 -30.65 65.36 -44.04
CA ARG A 3 -30.01 64.00 -44.19
C ARG A 3 -28.78 63.97 -43.28
N ARG A 4 -28.76 62.99 -42.42
CA ARG A 4 -27.58 62.66 -41.63
C ARG A 4 -26.87 61.46 -42.28
N THR A 5 -25.65 61.70 -42.70
CA THR A 5 -24.75 60.68 -43.24
C THR A 5 -24.11 59.94 -42.06
N ALA A 6 -24.26 58.63 -41.99
CA ALA A 6 -23.58 57.78 -41.01
C ALA A 6 -22.27 57.30 -41.58
N VAL A 7 -21.20 57.58 -40.87
CA VAL A 7 -19.84 57.10 -41.16
C VAL A 7 -19.66 55.74 -40.45
N LEU A 8 -19.46 54.70 -41.21
CA LEU A 8 -19.10 53.37 -40.73
C LEU A 8 -17.58 53.34 -40.48
N ALA A 9 -17.19 53.26 -39.20
CA ALA A 9 -15.83 52.96 -38.82
C ALA A 9 -15.61 51.46 -38.78
N VAL A 10 -14.79 50.97 -39.71
CA VAL A 10 -14.34 49.57 -39.70
C VAL A 10 -13.13 49.44 -38.78
N SER A 11 -13.33 48.81 -37.65
CA SER A 11 -12.24 48.46 -36.70
C SER A 11 -11.66 47.10 -37.11
N ALA A 12 -10.48 47.08 -37.65
CA ALA A 12 -9.70 45.88 -37.88
C ALA A 12 -9.14 45.39 -36.54
N ALA A 13 -9.76 44.37 -35.95
CA ALA A 13 -9.20 43.66 -34.83
C ALA A 13 -8.16 42.64 -35.31
N SER A 14 -6.88 42.99 -35.20
CA SER A 14 -5.78 42.07 -35.38
C SER A 14 -5.73 41.06 -34.24
N GLY A 15 -6.34 39.89 -34.46
CA GLY A 15 -6.27 38.77 -33.51
C GLY A 15 -4.85 38.18 -33.49
N LEU A 16 -4.06 38.51 -32.48
CA LEU A 16 -2.86 37.75 -32.12
C LEU A 16 -3.31 36.38 -31.60
N ALA A 17 -3.28 35.39 -32.47
CA ALA A 17 -3.37 33.98 -32.09
C ALA A 17 -2.13 33.60 -31.29
N VAL A 18 -2.18 33.72 -29.95
CA VAL A 18 -1.20 33.12 -29.08
C VAL A 18 -1.40 31.60 -29.17
N SER A 19 -0.60 30.95 -30.03
CA SER A 19 -0.45 29.50 -30.01
C SER A 19 0.12 29.09 -28.65
N LEU A 20 -0.75 28.76 -27.69
CA LEU A 20 -0.37 28.00 -26.52
C LEU A 20 0.18 26.66 -27.01
N MET A 21 1.50 26.62 -27.25
CA MET A 21 2.20 25.35 -27.35
C MET A 21 1.96 24.64 -26.01
N ALA A 22 1.07 23.65 -26.04
CA ALA A 22 0.93 22.70 -24.94
C ALA A 22 2.31 22.08 -24.76
N LEU A 23 3.04 22.53 -23.76
CA LEU A 23 4.26 21.85 -23.31
C LEU A 23 3.89 20.37 -23.16
N PRO A 24 4.63 19.45 -23.76
CA PRO A 24 4.37 18.02 -23.60
C PRO A 24 4.34 17.79 -22.10
N ALA A 25 3.21 17.27 -21.58
CA ALA A 25 3.06 16.90 -20.19
C ALA A 25 4.31 16.11 -19.84
N GLY A 26 5.22 16.72 -19.07
CA GLY A 26 6.56 16.22 -18.84
C GLY A 26 6.47 14.75 -18.46
N ALA A 27 7.14 13.91 -19.23
CA ALA A 27 7.22 12.49 -18.93
C ALA A 27 7.75 12.39 -17.51
N GLU A 28 6.87 12.14 -16.54
CA GLU A 28 7.24 12.04 -15.12
C GLU A 28 8.39 11.04 -15.04
N SER A 29 9.58 11.52 -14.67
CA SER A 29 10.81 10.73 -14.66
C SER A 29 10.60 9.50 -13.77
N SER A 30 10.89 8.34 -14.33
CA SER A 30 10.77 7.10 -13.59
C SER A 30 11.90 7.00 -12.57
N VAL A 31 11.56 6.82 -11.31
CA VAL A 31 12.54 6.60 -10.24
C VAL A 31 13.31 5.30 -10.48
N SER A 32 14.62 5.32 -10.28
CA SER A 32 15.44 4.12 -10.44
C SER A 32 15.08 3.03 -9.40
N PRO A 33 15.26 1.75 -9.71
CA PRO A 33 15.01 0.68 -8.73
C PRO A 33 15.84 0.84 -7.45
N THR A 34 17.06 1.33 -7.54
CA THR A 34 17.93 1.60 -6.38
C THR A 34 17.39 2.72 -5.52
N THR A 35 16.89 3.80 -6.14
CA THR A 35 16.25 4.90 -5.43
C THR A 35 14.97 4.44 -4.74
N LEU A 36 14.15 3.59 -5.40
CA LEU A 36 12.99 2.98 -4.78
C LEU A 36 13.36 2.15 -3.55
N ALA A 37 14.47 1.41 -3.59
CA ALA A 37 14.96 0.66 -2.44
C ALA A 37 15.26 1.54 -1.22
N GLY A 38 15.65 2.79 -1.44
CA GLY A 38 15.84 3.77 -0.38
C GLY A 38 14.56 4.18 0.37
N THR A 39 13.39 3.93 -0.22
CA THR A 39 12.10 4.38 0.33
C THR A 39 11.42 3.36 1.25
N VAL A 40 11.69 2.07 1.12
CA VAL A 40 11.09 1.02 1.95
C VAL A 40 11.65 1.02 3.38
N VAL A 41 10.97 0.30 4.27
CA VAL A 41 11.33 0.24 5.70
C VAL A 41 12.75 -0.32 5.88
N LYS A 42 13.54 0.35 6.73
CA LYS A 42 14.88 -0.05 7.15
C LYS A 42 14.85 -0.57 8.59
N LYS A 43 15.90 -1.28 9.01
CA LYS A 43 16.01 -1.77 10.38
C LYS A 43 15.93 -0.62 11.40
N SER A 44 16.55 0.51 11.14
CA SER A 44 16.51 1.70 12.00
C SER A 44 15.09 2.24 12.25
N ASP A 45 14.19 2.10 11.28
CA ASP A 45 12.81 2.56 11.40
C ASP A 45 12.00 1.72 12.38
N LEU A 46 12.40 0.47 12.60
CA LEU A 46 11.73 -0.49 13.48
C LEU A 46 12.23 -0.44 14.93
N LEU A 47 13.47 0.01 15.17
CA LEU A 47 14.05 0.02 16.51
C LEU A 47 13.23 0.76 17.57
N PRO A 48 12.58 1.90 17.27
CA PRO A 48 11.69 2.58 18.23
C PRO A 48 10.49 1.74 18.66
N TRP A 49 10.06 0.82 17.80
CA TRP A 49 8.89 -0.02 18.00
C TRP A 49 9.26 -1.39 18.54
N PHE A 50 10.38 -1.96 18.07
CA PHE A 50 10.80 -3.32 18.33
C PHE A 50 12.33 -3.39 18.51
N ALA A 51 12.79 -3.41 19.76
CA ALA A 51 14.21 -3.31 20.11
C ALA A 51 15.09 -4.43 19.51
N LYS A 52 14.53 -5.63 19.29
CA LYS A 52 15.26 -6.78 18.73
C LYS A 52 14.85 -7.05 17.30
N THR A 53 15.32 -6.21 16.38
CA THR A 53 15.04 -6.34 14.94
C THR A 53 16.26 -6.89 14.20
N LYS A 54 16.04 -7.93 13.38
CA LYS A 54 17.03 -8.49 12.43
C LYS A 54 16.55 -8.24 11.00
N THR A 55 17.48 -7.90 10.11
CA THR A 55 17.22 -7.84 8.68
C THR A 55 17.20 -9.25 8.11
N VAL A 56 16.10 -9.67 7.50
CA VAL A 56 16.01 -10.89 6.69
C VAL A 56 16.38 -10.56 5.25
N ARG A 57 15.82 -9.47 4.73
CA ARG A 57 16.18 -8.90 3.45
C ARG A 57 16.36 -7.39 3.59
N ALA A 58 17.53 -6.90 3.29
CA ALA A 58 17.81 -5.46 3.21
C ALA A 58 16.96 -4.80 2.11
N PRO A 59 16.67 -3.50 2.22
CA PRO A 59 16.04 -2.74 1.15
C PRO A 59 16.75 -2.98 -0.19
N GLY A 60 16.00 -3.38 -1.19
CA GLY A 60 16.55 -3.67 -2.52
C GLY A 60 15.50 -3.72 -3.60
N PRO A 61 15.92 -3.55 -4.86
CA PRO A 61 15.03 -3.71 -6.01
C PRO A 61 14.60 -5.18 -6.15
N GLY A 62 13.45 -5.39 -6.77
CA GLY A 62 12.92 -6.72 -7.08
C GLY A 62 11.45 -6.84 -6.79
N THR A 63 10.85 -7.93 -7.26
CA THR A 63 9.44 -8.24 -7.07
C THR A 63 9.22 -8.84 -5.68
N GLY A 64 8.36 -8.20 -4.89
CA GLY A 64 7.97 -8.65 -3.54
C GLY A 64 6.49 -9.03 -3.45
N GLU A 65 5.82 -9.13 -4.58
CA GLU A 65 4.39 -9.36 -4.70
C GLU A 65 3.97 -10.67 -4.02
N ASP A 66 4.63 -11.76 -4.35
CA ASP A 66 4.34 -13.09 -3.80
C ASP A 66 4.44 -13.13 -2.27
N ARG A 67 5.33 -12.31 -1.71
CA ARG A 67 5.52 -12.22 -0.25
C ARG A 67 4.37 -11.50 0.44
N ILE A 68 3.69 -10.59 -0.23
CA ILE A 68 2.48 -9.93 0.30
C ILE A 68 1.27 -10.83 0.08
N GLU A 69 1.15 -11.44 -1.09
CA GLU A 69 0.03 -12.29 -1.46
C GLU A 69 0.01 -13.59 -0.66
N SER A 70 1.15 -14.27 -0.52
CA SER A 70 1.26 -15.57 0.14
C SER A 70 0.86 -15.61 1.62
N GLN A 71 0.71 -14.45 2.26
CA GLN A 71 0.36 -14.38 3.68
C GLN A 71 -1.01 -13.73 3.93
N GLY A 72 -1.87 -13.74 2.90
CA GLY A 72 -3.29 -13.49 3.08
C GLY A 72 -3.66 -12.06 3.42
N ILE A 73 -3.73 -11.19 2.40
CA ILE A 73 -4.44 -9.91 2.57
C ILE A 73 -5.95 -10.17 2.74
N CYS A 74 -6.46 -11.21 2.08
CA CYS A 74 -7.85 -11.65 2.17
C CYS A 74 -7.93 -13.09 1.66
N PHE A 75 -8.47 -13.97 2.47
CA PHE A 75 -8.85 -15.31 2.07
C PHE A 75 -10.28 -15.27 1.52
N LYS A 76 -10.51 -15.83 0.34
CA LYS A 76 -11.85 -15.99 -0.22
C LYS A 76 -12.46 -17.34 0.13
N THR A 77 -11.62 -18.35 0.17
CA THR A 77 -11.91 -19.70 0.65
C THR A 77 -10.67 -20.20 1.39
N SER A 78 -10.72 -21.39 1.95
CA SER A 78 -9.60 -22.03 2.66
C SER A 78 -8.28 -22.02 1.87
N ASP A 79 -8.39 -22.19 0.56
CA ASP A 79 -7.28 -22.38 -0.37
C ASP A 79 -7.08 -21.20 -1.35
N LYS A 80 -8.01 -20.23 -1.38
CA LYS A 80 -7.94 -19.09 -2.29
C LYS A 80 -7.65 -17.78 -1.56
N ILE A 81 -6.41 -17.36 -1.69
CA ILE A 81 -5.97 -16.01 -1.27
C ILE A 81 -6.26 -15.01 -2.40
N LEU A 82 -6.68 -13.81 -2.01
CA LEU A 82 -6.88 -12.73 -2.95
C LEU A 82 -5.56 -12.35 -3.62
N SER A 83 -5.45 -12.57 -4.92
CA SER A 83 -4.34 -12.02 -5.70
C SER A 83 -4.48 -10.50 -5.84
N LEU A 84 -3.39 -9.78 -5.59
CA LEU A 84 -3.29 -8.34 -5.86
C LEU A 84 -3.27 -8.02 -7.36
N ASN A 85 -3.32 -9.06 -8.23
CA ASN A 85 -3.26 -8.95 -9.70
C ASN A 85 -2.03 -8.20 -10.19
N LYS A 86 -0.91 -8.84 -10.17
CA LYS A 86 0.36 -8.42 -10.79
C LYS A 86 0.69 -6.95 -10.57
N LEU A 87 1.41 -6.67 -9.53
CA LEU A 87 2.00 -5.35 -9.31
C LEU A 87 2.99 -5.04 -10.46
N PRO A 88 3.26 -3.78 -10.76
CA PRO A 88 4.23 -3.43 -11.80
C PRO A 88 5.61 -3.99 -11.46
N LYS A 89 6.40 -4.38 -12.46
CA LYS A 89 7.75 -4.95 -12.26
C LYS A 89 8.71 -3.98 -11.53
N ARG A 90 8.42 -2.68 -11.56
CA ARG A 90 9.21 -1.67 -10.85
C ARG A 90 8.80 -1.62 -9.39
N GLN A 91 9.51 -2.39 -8.60
CA GLN A 91 9.27 -2.55 -7.17
C GLN A 91 10.60 -2.50 -6.40
N ALA A 92 10.49 -2.15 -5.13
CA ALA A 92 11.52 -2.41 -4.13
C ALA A 92 10.87 -2.89 -2.84
N TRP A 93 11.55 -3.74 -2.09
CA TRP A 93 11.03 -4.29 -0.86
C TRP A 93 12.11 -4.63 0.16
N SER A 94 11.69 -4.76 1.40
CA SER A 94 12.52 -5.21 2.51
C SER A 94 11.71 -6.15 3.39
N ASP A 95 12.40 -7.03 4.11
CA ASP A 95 11.80 -7.95 5.07
C ASP A 95 12.64 -7.98 6.34
N MET A 96 11.99 -7.77 7.48
CA MET A 96 12.59 -7.68 8.79
C MET A 96 11.93 -8.66 9.74
N ARG A 97 12.72 -9.34 10.57
CA ARG A 97 12.24 -10.18 11.65
C ARG A 97 12.45 -9.46 12.99
N MET A 98 11.45 -9.53 13.85
CA MET A 98 11.45 -8.86 15.15
C MET A 98 11.46 -9.91 16.28
N GLY A 99 12.57 -10.00 17.00
CA GLY A 99 12.75 -10.91 18.12
C GLY A 99 13.52 -12.20 17.77
N PRO A 100 14.05 -12.89 18.78
CA PRO A 100 14.91 -14.07 18.59
C PRO A 100 14.12 -15.37 18.35
N ILE A 101 12.92 -15.47 18.88
CA ILE A 101 12.10 -16.71 18.89
C ILE A 101 10.77 -16.50 18.18
N ASP A 102 10.30 -15.26 18.11
CA ASP A 102 9.02 -14.93 17.51
C ASP A 102 9.12 -14.88 15.98
N THR A 103 8.17 -15.53 15.37
CA THR A 103 7.89 -15.41 13.95
C THR A 103 7.20 -14.08 13.61
N ARG A 104 7.62 -13.00 14.28
CA ARG A 104 7.18 -11.64 13.95
C ARG A 104 7.96 -11.11 12.78
N GLY A 105 7.26 -10.64 11.76
CA GLY A 105 7.85 -10.05 10.56
C GLY A 105 7.26 -8.69 10.22
N MET A 106 8.06 -7.84 9.62
CA MET A 106 7.63 -6.60 8.99
C MET A 106 8.15 -6.60 7.56
N LEU A 107 7.23 -6.67 6.61
CA LEU A 107 7.54 -6.55 5.19
C LEU A 107 7.10 -5.18 4.72
N SER A 108 7.93 -4.54 3.92
CA SER A 108 7.61 -3.29 3.25
C SER A 108 7.88 -3.41 1.76
N LEU A 109 6.96 -2.91 0.94
CA LEU A 109 7.07 -2.91 -0.51
C LEU A 109 6.56 -1.58 -1.06
N ILE A 110 7.25 -1.05 -2.05
CA ILE A 110 6.77 0.04 -2.91
C ILE A 110 6.70 -0.46 -4.35
N ALA A 111 5.56 -0.24 -4.99
CA ALA A 111 5.33 -0.57 -6.39
C ALA A 111 5.03 0.71 -7.18
N GLN A 112 5.85 1.02 -8.20
CA GLN A 112 5.71 2.22 -9.01
C GLN A 112 4.96 1.93 -10.31
N TYR A 113 3.88 2.65 -10.54
CA TYR A 113 3.07 2.61 -11.77
C TYR A 113 3.54 3.62 -12.81
N LYS A 114 3.07 3.45 -14.04
CA LYS A 114 3.38 4.37 -15.17
C LYS A 114 2.82 5.78 -14.93
N SER A 115 1.70 5.91 -14.22
CA SER A 115 1.06 7.20 -13.95
C SER A 115 0.31 7.21 -12.62
N LYS A 116 0.02 8.42 -12.10
CA LYS A 116 -0.87 8.63 -10.92
C LYS A 116 -2.26 8.04 -11.14
N ALA A 117 -2.79 8.13 -12.37
CA ALA A 117 -4.09 7.57 -12.72
C ALA A 117 -4.09 6.04 -12.57
N LYS A 118 -3.04 5.36 -13.07
CA LYS A 118 -2.92 3.90 -12.92
C LYS A 118 -2.74 3.46 -11.47
N ALA A 119 -2.01 4.21 -10.65
CA ALA A 119 -1.92 3.94 -9.21
C ALA A 119 -3.27 4.12 -8.50
N LYS A 120 -4.05 5.15 -8.87
CA LYS A 120 -5.42 5.39 -8.35
C LYS A 120 -6.37 4.26 -8.74
N GLU A 121 -6.42 3.92 -10.02
CA GLU A 121 -7.21 2.80 -10.56
C GLU A 121 -6.92 1.51 -9.79
N ARG A 122 -5.64 1.23 -9.56
CA ARG A 122 -5.23 0.03 -8.85
C ARG A 122 -5.64 0.02 -7.40
N MET A 123 -5.48 1.15 -6.71
CA MET A 123 -5.94 1.28 -5.33
C MET A 123 -7.45 1.08 -5.21
N GLN A 124 -8.22 1.58 -6.17
CA GLN A 124 -9.68 1.35 -6.23
C GLN A 124 -10.01 -0.12 -6.46
N ALA A 125 -9.30 -0.79 -7.38
CA ALA A 125 -9.48 -2.22 -7.61
C ALA A 125 -9.15 -3.07 -6.37
N ILE A 126 -8.11 -2.73 -5.62
CA ILE A 126 -7.78 -3.38 -4.35
C ILE A 126 -8.94 -3.16 -3.34
N ARG A 127 -9.43 -1.94 -3.21
CA ARG A 127 -10.58 -1.63 -2.32
C ARG A 127 -11.82 -2.45 -2.66
N ALA A 128 -12.19 -2.47 -3.94
CA ALA A 128 -13.34 -3.25 -4.39
C ALA A 128 -13.21 -4.73 -4.05
N LYS A 129 -12.04 -5.31 -4.32
CA LYS A 129 -11.78 -6.71 -3.97
C LYS A 129 -11.84 -6.99 -2.48
N LEU A 130 -11.35 -6.06 -1.65
CA LEU A 130 -11.35 -6.20 -0.19
C LEU A 130 -12.75 -6.04 0.41
N ALA A 131 -13.64 -5.33 -0.26
CA ALA A 131 -15.05 -5.21 0.13
C ALA A 131 -15.78 -6.56 0.08
N ASP A 132 -15.33 -7.46 -0.82
CA ASP A 132 -15.92 -8.79 -1.02
C ASP A 132 -15.25 -9.88 -0.14
N CYS A 133 -14.37 -9.49 0.81
CA CYS A 133 -13.73 -10.45 1.68
C CYS A 133 -14.72 -10.97 2.73
N PRO A 134 -14.93 -12.28 2.85
CA PRO A 134 -15.76 -12.83 3.91
C PRO A 134 -15.13 -12.51 5.28
N ALA A 135 -15.96 -12.14 6.24
CA ALA A 135 -15.46 -11.78 7.59
C ALA A 135 -14.88 -13.00 8.33
N VAL A 136 -15.47 -14.16 8.13
CA VAL A 136 -15.06 -15.41 8.76
C VAL A 136 -15.10 -16.55 7.75
N ILE A 137 -14.08 -17.40 7.80
CA ILE A 137 -14.02 -18.68 7.06
C ILE A 137 -13.66 -19.75 8.06
N ALA A 138 -14.56 -20.71 8.24
CA ALA A 138 -14.33 -21.90 9.06
C ALA A 138 -13.77 -23.01 8.17
N LEU A 139 -12.65 -23.59 8.57
CA LEU A 139 -12.06 -24.77 7.98
C LEU A 139 -12.42 -25.95 8.85
N ALA A 140 -13.20 -26.90 8.33
CA ALA A 140 -13.75 -28.00 9.11
C ALA A 140 -12.65 -28.73 9.93
N GLY A 141 -12.65 -28.51 11.25
CA GLY A 141 -11.73 -29.15 12.18
C GLY A 141 -10.29 -28.68 12.17
N GLU A 142 -9.91 -27.72 11.31
CA GLU A 142 -8.50 -27.32 11.11
C GLU A 142 -8.19 -25.89 11.59
N ALA A 143 -8.98 -24.92 11.18
CA ALA A 143 -8.74 -23.53 11.55
C ALA A 143 -9.96 -22.64 11.37
N THR A 144 -9.95 -21.49 12.03
CA THR A 144 -10.88 -20.39 11.77
C THR A 144 -10.10 -19.16 11.31
N ILE A 145 -10.46 -18.63 10.16
CA ILE A 145 -9.89 -17.39 9.64
C ILE A 145 -10.87 -16.25 9.89
N THR A 146 -10.46 -15.24 10.65
CA THR A 146 -11.20 -14.01 10.83
C THR A 146 -10.46 -12.86 10.17
N GLN A 147 -11.15 -12.08 9.36
CA GLN A 147 -10.53 -11.00 8.61
C GLN A 147 -11.47 -9.81 8.41
N GLY A 148 -10.91 -8.63 8.17
CA GLY A 148 -11.71 -7.46 7.95
C GLY A 148 -10.92 -6.21 7.63
N ASN A 149 -11.64 -5.18 7.19
CA ASN A 149 -11.09 -3.85 6.96
C ASN A 149 -11.01 -3.14 8.32
N ALA A 150 -9.78 -2.89 8.79
CA ALA A 150 -9.54 -2.16 10.03
C ALA A 150 -9.59 -0.64 9.85
N GLY A 151 -9.72 -0.16 8.61
CA GLY A 151 -9.46 1.24 8.27
C GLY A 151 -8.01 1.64 8.57
N LEU A 152 -7.51 2.70 7.95
CA LEU A 152 -6.32 3.37 8.47
C LEU A 152 -6.79 4.41 9.47
N GLY A 153 -6.18 4.44 10.67
CA GLY A 153 -6.49 5.44 11.67
C GLY A 153 -6.38 6.85 11.08
N SER A 154 -7.30 7.73 11.47
CA SER A 154 -7.39 9.12 10.98
C SER A 154 -6.11 9.93 11.20
N VAL A 155 -5.28 9.54 12.15
CA VAL A 155 -4.02 10.20 12.54
C VAL A 155 -3.01 10.26 11.38
N TYR A 156 -3.07 9.35 10.43
CA TYR A 156 -2.07 9.24 9.37
C TYR A 156 -2.60 9.55 7.96
N GLY A 157 -3.78 10.16 7.85
CA GLY A 157 -4.30 10.72 6.59
C GLY A 157 -4.77 9.73 5.52
N GLY A 158 -5.82 9.96 5.06
CA GLY A 158 -6.94 9.77 4.14
C GLY A 158 -6.85 8.84 2.95
N GLN A 159 -5.78 8.32 2.42
CA GLN A 159 -5.81 7.52 1.18
C GLN A 159 -5.19 6.13 1.32
N GLY A 160 -5.59 5.41 2.35
CA GLY A 160 -5.08 4.09 2.63
C GLY A 160 -6.18 3.06 2.89
N ILE A 161 -5.75 1.81 2.99
CA ILE A 161 -6.56 0.66 3.39
C ILE A 161 -5.77 -0.07 4.48
N GLY A 162 -6.43 -0.40 5.59
CA GLY A 162 -5.91 -1.30 6.61
C GLY A 162 -6.70 -2.61 6.58
N MET A 163 -6.01 -3.73 6.48
CA MET A 163 -6.61 -5.07 6.52
C MET A 163 -5.97 -5.88 7.62
N TYR A 164 -6.78 -6.61 8.36
CA TYR A 164 -6.29 -7.60 9.31
C TYR A 164 -6.79 -9.00 8.93
N THR A 165 -6.01 -9.99 9.30
CA THR A 165 -6.36 -11.40 9.21
C THR A 165 -5.81 -12.09 10.43
N THR A 166 -6.64 -12.88 11.11
CA THR A 166 -6.23 -13.80 12.17
C THR A 166 -6.56 -15.22 11.74
N ILE A 167 -5.66 -16.14 12.00
CA ILE A 167 -5.87 -17.57 11.77
C ILE A 167 -5.72 -18.26 13.11
N ASP A 168 -6.81 -18.88 13.55
CA ASP A 168 -6.87 -19.72 14.75
C ASP A 168 -6.80 -21.17 14.30
N ASN A 169 -5.68 -21.83 14.55
CA ASN A 169 -5.46 -23.22 14.19
C ASN A 169 -5.88 -24.14 15.33
N VAL A 170 -6.84 -25.00 15.07
CA VAL A 170 -7.32 -25.98 16.05
C VAL A 170 -6.32 -27.15 16.11
N GLY A 171 -5.44 -27.12 17.12
CA GLY A 171 -4.71 -28.31 17.59
C GLY A 171 -3.23 -28.43 17.24
N THR A 172 -2.73 -28.15 16.06
CA THR A 172 -1.35 -28.58 15.68
C THR A 172 -0.45 -27.50 15.08
N GLY A 173 -0.98 -26.36 14.72
CA GLY A 173 -0.23 -25.25 14.10
C GLY A 173 -0.17 -24.00 14.96
N PRO A 174 0.80 -23.11 14.75
CA PRO A 174 0.78 -21.81 15.37
C PRO A 174 -0.32 -20.95 14.76
N ASP A 175 -1.06 -20.26 15.60
CA ASP A 175 -1.98 -19.21 15.17
C ASP A 175 -1.22 -18.06 14.50
N SER A 176 -1.90 -17.28 13.67
CA SER A 176 -1.28 -16.15 13.04
C SER A 176 -2.12 -14.88 13.09
N ILE A 177 -1.44 -13.75 13.14
CA ILE A 177 -2.03 -12.42 12.97
C ILE A 177 -1.27 -11.72 11.88
N THR A 178 -2.00 -11.16 10.94
CA THR A 178 -1.43 -10.29 9.88
C THR A 178 -2.18 -8.97 9.84
N TYR A 179 -1.44 -7.89 9.68
CA TYR A 179 -2.00 -6.57 9.42
C TYR A 179 -1.27 -5.93 8.25
N VAL A 180 -2.01 -5.48 7.26
CA VAL A 180 -1.46 -4.83 6.08
C VAL A 180 -2.02 -3.43 5.97
N ALA A 181 -1.13 -2.44 5.86
CA ALA A 181 -1.47 -1.08 5.47
C ALA A 181 -1.05 -0.85 4.02
N VAL A 182 -1.97 -0.38 3.19
CA VAL A 182 -1.72 -0.01 1.79
C VAL A 182 -1.99 1.47 1.62
N ARG A 183 -1.04 2.22 1.07
CA ARG A 183 -1.18 3.65 0.77
C ARG A 183 -0.87 3.96 -0.68
N ARG A 184 -1.70 4.81 -1.27
CA ARG A 184 -1.37 5.43 -2.56
C ARG A 184 -0.55 6.70 -2.33
N THR A 185 0.53 6.83 -3.07
CA THR A 185 1.42 7.98 -3.01
C THR A 185 1.91 8.32 -4.41
N GLY A 186 1.49 9.44 -4.96
CA GLY A 186 1.82 9.80 -6.34
C GLY A 186 1.48 8.67 -7.32
N ARG A 187 2.51 8.15 -8.01
CA ARG A 187 2.45 6.97 -8.90
C ARG A 187 2.70 5.65 -8.19
N GLY A 188 2.88 5.66 -6.87
CA GLY A 188 3.25 4.49 -6.07
C GLY A 188 2.08 3.91 -5.28
N LEU A 189 2.18 2.61 -4.99
CA LEU A 189 1.47 1.96 -3.90
C LEU A 189 2.49 1.43 -2.91
N ALA A 190 2.41 1.93 -1.67
CA ALA A 190 3.22 1.48 -0.56
C ALA A 190 2.43 0.45 0.26
N PHE A 191 3.03 -0.70 0.47
CA PHE A 191 2.51 -1.78 1.30
C PHE A 191 3.44 -1.94 2.51
N THR A 192 2.85 -2.02 3.69
CA THR A 192 3.58 -2.37 4.91
C THR A 192 2.78 -3.42 5.63
N ARG A 193 3.40 -4.58 5.88
CA ARG A 193 2.75 -5.72 6.50
C ARG A 193 3.46 -6.11 7.78
N PHE A 194 2.73 -6.16 8.86
CA PHE A 194 3.11 -6.86 10.08
C PHE A 194 2.53 -8.27 10.05
N SER A 195 3.30 -9.25 10.48
CA SER A 195 2.83 -10.61 10.73
C SER A 195 3.42 -11.15 12.03
N ARG A 196 2.67 -12.01 12.71
CA ARG A 196 3.12 -12.74 13.88
C ARG A 196 2.48 -14.12 13.87
N MET A 197 3.32 -15.12 14.09
CA MET A 197 2.89 -16.49 14.32
C MET A 197 3.28 -16.88 15.73
N LYS A 198 2.36 -17.46 16.48
CA LYS A 198 2.59 -17.91 17.87
C LYS A 198 1.48 -18.89 18.24
N ALA A 199 1.79 -19.89 19.05
CA ALA A 199 0.76 -20.62 19.76
C ALA A 199 0.22 -19.75 20.92
N TRP A 200 -1.07 -19.44 20.92
CA TRP A 200 -1.78 -18.79 22.01
C TRP A 200 -2.67 -19.82 22.69
N ALA A 201 -2.58 -19.91 24.00
CA ALA A 201 -3.38 -20.89 24.78
C ALA A 201 -4.91 -20.69 24.66
N ALA A 202 -5.34 -19.49 24.31
CA ALA A 202 -6.75 -19.11 24.16
C ALA A 202 -7.10 -18.66 22.72
N GLY A 203 -6.34 -19.13 21.73
CA GLY A 203 -6.47 -18.65 20.35
C GLY A 203 -5.83 -17.27 20.10
N PRO A 204 -5.72 -16.84 18.84
CA PRO A 204 -5.16 -15.53 18.50
C PRO A 204 -6.06 -14.40 19.01
N PRO A 205 -5.48 -13.23 19.36
CA PRO A 205 -6.28 -12.07 19.68
C PRO A 205 -7.27 -11.74 18.56
N ALA A 206 -8.50 -11.41 18.92
CA ALA A 206 -9.55 -11.01 17.98
C ALA A 206 -9.18 -9.77 17.12
N ALA A 207 -8.17 -9.00 17.54
CA ALA A 207 -7.69 -7.82 16.85
C ALA A 207 -6.17 -7.74 16.87
N VAL A 208 -5.60 -7.07 15.87
CA VAL A 208 -4.17 -6.78 15.80
C VAL A 208 -3.77 -5.94 17.03
N PRO A 209 -2.69 -6.31 17.76
CA PRO A 209 -2.21 -5.52 18.88
C PRO A 209 -1.99 -4.05 18.48
N ALA A 210 -2.48 -3.12 19.30
CA ALA A 210 -2.46 -1.68 18.99
C ALA A 210 -1.06 -1.18 18.61
N LYS A 211 -0.01 -1.62 19.33
CA LYS A 211 1.38 -1.27 19.00
C LYS A 211 1.79 -1.73 17.59
N ALA A 212 1.42 -2.94 17.20
CA ALA A 212 1.76 -3.49 15.89
C ALA A 212 1.01 -2.74 14.76
N ARG A 213 -0.26 -2.44 15.00
CA ARG A 213 -1.08 -1.64 14.09
C ARG A 213 -0.48 -0.24 13.92
N SER A 214 -0.24 0.48 15.01
CA SER A 214 0.34 1.83 14.98
C SER A 214 1.70 1.86 14.29
N ALA A 215 2.59 0.89 14.57
CA ALA A 215 3.86 0.78 13.90
C ALA A 215 3.70 0.59 12.39
N THR A 216 2.82 -0.31 11.96
CA THR A 216 2.60 -0.61 10.54
C THR A 216 2.03 0.59 9.80
N GLU A 217 1.06 1.28 10.39
CA GLU A 217 0.47 2.49 9.82
C GLU A 217 1.49 3.63 9.74
N TYR A 218 2.25 3.88 10.80
CA TYR A 218 3.32 4.88 10.81
C TYR A 218 4.36 4.60 9.74
N LEU A 219 4.86 3.38 9.65
CA LEU A 219 5.86 2.98 8.66
C LEU A 219 5.32 3.09 7.23
N SER A 220 4.03 2.82 7.01
CA SER A 220 3.40 3.03 5.70
C SER A 220 3.41 4.50 5.26
N VAL A 221 3.27 5.43 6.22
CA VAL A 221 3.41 6.87 5.98
C VAL A 221 4.85 7.23 5.65
N GLN A 222 5.82 6.69 6.39
CA GLN A 222 7.25 6.94 6.15
C GLN A 222 7.67 6.49 4.74
N VAL A 223 7.22 5.30 4.30
CA VAL A 223 7.47 4.80 2.93
C VAL A 223 6.86 5.74 1.90
N ALA A 224 5.60 6.14 2.09
CA ALA A 224 4.92 7.06 1.19
C ALA A 224 5.60 8.43 1.12
N SER A 225 6.01 8.99 2.27
CA SER A 225 6.72 10.27 2.35
C SER A 225 8.07 10.22 1.64
N ARG A 226 8.88 9.18 1.90
CA ARG A 226 10.16 9.00 1.22
C ARG A 226 10.00 8.83 -0.29
N TYR A 227 8.96 8.10 -0.72
CA TYR A 227 8.68 7.96 -2.14
C TYR A 227 8.32 9.31 -2.78
N ASN A 228 7.48 10.11 -2.15
CA ASN A 228 7.14 11.46 -2.65
C ASN A 228 8.35 12.39 -2.72
N ALA A 229 9.32 12.21 -1.83
CA ALA A 229 10.54 13.03 -1.83
C ALA A 229 11.49 12.71 -3.00
N VAL A 230 11.30 11.58 -3.70
CA VAL A 230 12.16 11.15 -4.82
C VAL A 230 11.42 11.09 -6.16
N THR A 231 10.14 11.50 -6.20
CA THR A 231 9.29 11.55 -7.41
C THR A 231 8.84 12.95 -7.75
#